data_efe376bb0e788f2590bb4df35cbea92d
#
_entry.id   efe376bb0e788f2590bb4df35cbea92d
#
_cell.length_a   1.000
_cell.length_b   1.000
_cell.length_c   1.000
_cell.angle_alpha   90.00
_cell.angle_beta   90.00
_cell.angle_gamma   90.00
#
_symmetry.space_group_name_H-M   'P 1'
#
loop_
_entity.id
_entity.type
_entity.pdbx_description
1 polymer ?
#
loop_
_entity_poly.entity_id
_entity_poly.type
_entity_poly.pdbx_seq_one_letter_code
_entity_poly.pdbx_strand_id
1 'polypeptide(L)'
;ARYYSIASYPHLKGDELAEQAQLQGNQAYREAGHLMPVPLKILDIPFRDKSINGYLHLPTDEHVVPVVMVSGSIDSLQIDFYRFYEQFLAPNGIGMLTLDMPGIGYSSQFPLVQDTSRLHQAALHYLRDQVPFVDNQRIGMVGVRLGGNVAARLAYLEPTHLKTVVCIGPGLNQFFTEPPLFNQASPMLRASLANRLGMDAANWDELQPQCQIFSLKRQGLVGVTRTRVPILSIGHRRDFICPESDIRTLASSSHYGKAIVLDKLPVMEVFAHALSETCDWLKLHFNI
;
A
#
# COMPACT_ATOMS: atom_id res chain seq x y z
N ALA A 1 9.16 -5.25 -17.77
CA ALA A 1 8.35 -4.47 -16.84
C ALA A 1 9.20 -3.57 -15.93
N ARG A 2 10.11 -4.13 -15.13
CA ARG A 2 10.85 -3.39 -14.09
C ARG A 2 11.65 -2.18 -14.61
N TYR A 3 12.36 -2.29 -15.75
CA TYR A 3 13.08 -1.16 -16.31
C TYR A 3 12.15 -0.02 -16.74
N TYR A 4 10.96 -0.34 -17.22
CA TYR A 4 9.94 0.64 -17.55
C TYR A 4 9.38 1.34 -16.30
N SER A 5 9.21 0.61 -15.19
CA SER A 5 8.82 1.23 -13.90
C SER A 5 9.90 2.21 -13.43
N ILE A 6 11.19 1.86 -13.55
CA ILE A 6 12.30 2.77 -13.22
C ILE A 6 12.30 3.98 -14.15
N ALA A 7 12.10 3.79 -15.45
CA ALA A 7 12.10 4.85 -16.44
C ALA A 7 10.96 5.85 -16.27
N SER A 8 9.81 5.40 -15.74
CA SER A 8 8.64 6.26 -15.49
C SER A 8 8.64 6.93 -14.11
N TYR A 9 9.58 6.58 -13.24
CA TYR A 9 9.64 7.10 -11.86
C TYR A 9 9.86 8.62 -11.84
N PRO A 10 9.13 9.41 -11.03
CA PRO A 10 8.16 9.03 -10.01
C PRO A 10 6.71 8.92 -10.50
N HIS A 11 6.47 8.57 -11.75
CA HIS A 11 5.17 8.27 -12.34
C HIS A 11 4.21 9.47 -12.36
N LEU A 12 4.71 10.65 -12.70
CA LEU A 12 3.89 11.87 -12.73
C LEU A 12 2.83 11.79 -13.84
N LYS A 13 1.60 12.10 -13.49
CA LYS A 13 0.53 12.27 -14.46
C LYS A 13 0.77 13.54 -15.26
N GLY A 14 0.60 13.46 -16.59
CA GLY A 14 0.88 14.53 -17.51
C GLY A 14 2.33 14.53 -18.04
N ASP A 15 3.18 13.59 -17.61
CA ASP A 15 4.47 13.30 -18.23
C ASP A 15 4.26 12.20 -19.28
N GLU A 16 4.19 12.59 -20.55
CA GLU A 16 3.90 11.67 -21.67
C GLU A 16 4.91 10.52 -21.78
N LEU A 17 6.20 10.79 -21.54
CA LEU A 17 7.23 9.74 -21.60
C LEU A 17 7.11 8.76 -20.44
N ALA A 18 6.81 9.25 -19.23
CA ALA A 18 6.55 8.42 -18.08
C ALA A 18 5.30 7.57 -18.28
N GLU A 19 4.21 8.15 -18.82
CA GLU A 19 2.97 7.43 -19.11
C GLU A 19 3.19 6.35 -20.19
N GLN A 20 3.94 6.63 -21.25
CA GLN A 20 4.30 5.63 -22.26
C GLN A 20 5.13 4.49 -21.64
N ALA A 21 6.13 4.82 -20.82
CA ALA A 21 6.91 3.80 -20.11
C ALA A 21 6.06 2.95 -19.19
N GLN A 22 5.09 3.54 -18.47
CA GLN A 22 4.13 2.78 -17.65
C GLN A 22 3.29 1.81 -18.48
N LEU A 23 2.78 2.24 -19.64
CA LEU A 23 2.01 1.38 -20.54
C LEU A 23 2.84 0.18 -21.00
N GLN A 24 4.08 0.42 -21.45
CA GLN A 24 5.00 -0.65 -21.87
C GLN A 24 5.35 -1.59 -20.70
N GLY A 25 5.55 -1.03 -19.51
CA GLY A 25 5.81 -1.80 -18.29
C GLY A 25 4.66 -2.73 -17.93
N ASN A 26 3.44 -2.24 -17.99
CA ASN A 26 2.24 -3.01 -17.73
C ASN A 26 1.99 -4.08 -18.79
N GLN A 27 2.19 -3.77 -20.08
CA GLN A 27 2.08 -4.75 -21.15
C GLN A 27 3.07 -5.89 -20.95
N ALA A 28 4.36 -5.57 -20.78
CA ALA A 28 5.39 -6.57 -20.53
C ALA A 28 5.13 -7.41 -19.25
N TYR A 29 4.51 -6.81 -18.23
CA TYR A 29 4.14 -7.52 -17.01
C TYR A 29 3.00 -8.52 -17.25
N ARG A 30 1.97 -8.12 -18.00
CA ARG A 30 0.85 -9.00 -18.37
C ARG A 30 1.30 -10.16 -19.24
N GLU A 31 2.17 -9.91 -20.23
CA GLU A 31 2.76 -10.96 -21.05
C GLU A 31 3.55 -11.97 -20.22
N ALA A 32 4.40 -11.47 -19.30
CA ALA A 32 5.10 -12.35 -18.35
C ALA A 32 4.14 -13.10 -17.41
N GLY A 33 3.02 -12.49 -17.06
CA GLY A 33 1.99 -13.07 -16.20
C GLY A 33 1.37 -14.37 -16.77
N HIS A 34 1.29 -14.51 -18.08
CA HIS A 34 0.83 -15.74 -18.74
C HIS A 34 1.82 -16.91 -18.61
N LEU A 35 3.08 -16.62 -18.35
CA LEU A 35 4.17 -17.59 -18.23
C LEU A 35 4.47 -17.98 -16.78
N MET A 36 3.76 -17.42 -15.80
CA MET A 36 3.90 -17.76 -14.39
C MET A 36 3.35 -19.18 -14.13
N PRO A 37 3.85 -19.93 -13.11
CA PRO A 37 3.36 -21.25 -12.76
C PRO A 37 1.83 -21.32 -12.58
N VAL A 38 1.26 -20.32 -11.88
CA VAL A 38 -0.17 -20.04 -11.91
C VAL A 38 -0.33 -18.70 -12.66
N PRO A 39 -1.05 -18.68 -13.78
CA PRO A 39 -1.18 -17.47 -14.59
C PRO A 39 -1.77 -16.32 -13.80
N LEU A 40 -1.21 -15.11 -14.01
CA LEU A 40 -1.70 -13.87 -13.43
C LEU A 40 -3.18 -13.67 -13.73
N LYS A 41 -3.98 -13.45 -12.68
CA LYS A 41 -5.39 -13.08 -12.84
C LYS A 41 -5.51 -11.56 -12.79
N ILE A 42 -6.01 -10.96 -13.87
CA ILE A 42 -6.28 -9.54 -13.96
C ILE A 42 -7.72 -9.32 -13.53
N LEU A 43 -7.91 -8.58 -12.44
CA LEU A 43 -9.22 -8.26 -11.92
C LEU A 43 -9.67 -6.88 -12.42
N ASP A 44 -10.87 -6.83 -12.95
CA ASP A 44 -11.53 -5.59 -13.34
C ASP A 44 -12.67 -5.32 -12.34
N ILE A 45 -12.34 -4.54 -11.32
CA ILE A 45 -13.16 -4.36 -10.12
C ILE A 45 -14.07 -3.16 -10.32
N PRO A 46 -15.41 -3.32 -10.35
CA PRO A 46 -16.34 -2.21 -10.52
C PRO A 46 -16.19 -1.17 -9.40
N PHE A 47 -16.12 0.09 -9.77
CA PHE A 47 -16.08 1.21 -8.85
C PHE A 47 -16.79 2.44 -9.44
N ARG A 48 -18.02 2.71 -8.97
CA ARG A 48 -18.91 3.75 -9.53
C ARG A 48 -19.18 3.49 -11.01
N ASP A 49 -18.89 4.49 -11.86
CA ASP A 49 -19.00 4.46 -13.33
C ASP A 49 -17.75 3.93 -14.05
N LYS A 50 -16.75 3.47 -13.30
CA LYS A 50 -15.42 3.03 -13.79
C LYS A 50 -15.06 1.68 -13.20
N SER A 51 -13.85 1.21 -13.52
CA SER A 51 -13.25 0.04 -12.89
C SER A 51 -11.86 0.33 -12.33
N ILE A 52 -11.48 -0.48 -11.35
CA ILE A 52 -10.15 -0.54 -10.75
C ILE A 52 -9.46 -1.78 -11.31
N ASN A 53 -8.24 -1.63 -11.81
CA ASN A 53 -7.45 -2.76 -12.28
C ASN A 53 -6.59 -3.31 -11.14
N GLY A 54 -6.74 -4.60 -10.85
CA GLY A 54 -5.95 -5.32 -9.85
C GLY A 54 -5.22 -6.51 -10.43
N TYR A 55 -4.02 -6.80 -9.94
CA TYR A 55 -3.24 -7.99 -10.29
C TYR A 55 -3.26 -8.98 -9.14
N LEU A 56 -3.93 -10.12 -9.35
CA LEU A 56 -4.01 -11.21 -8.38
C LEU A 56 -3.05 -12.33 -8.76
N HIS A 57 -2.07 -12.56 -7.90
CA HIS A 57 -1.15 -13.68 -7.94
C HIS A 57 -1.60 -14.73 -6.95
N LEU A 58 -1.71 -15.97 -7.41
CA LEU A 58 -2.05 -17.11 -6.56
C LEU A 58 -0.91 -18.15 -6.59
N PRO A 59 -0.53 -18.75 -5.46
CA PRO A 59 0.48 -19.80 -5.42
C PRO A 59 -0.05 -21.13 -6.01
N THR A 60 -1.36 -21.29 -6.00
CA THR A 60 -2.09 -22.43 -6.62
C THR A 60 -3.50 -21.98 -6.99
N ASP A 61 -4.14 -22.67 -7.91
CA ASP A 61 -5.55 -22.54 -8.25
C ASP A 61 -6.35 -23.86 -8.02
N GLU A 62 -5.75 -24.81 -7.32
CA GLU A 62 -6.37 -26.09 -6.97
C GLU A 62 -7.26 -26.00 -5.71
N HIS A 63 -6.96 -25.05 -4.81
CA HIS A 63 -7.72 -24.83 -3.58
C HIS A 63 -7.70 -23.35 -3.16
N VAL A 64 -8.56 -22.98 -2.22
CA VAL A 64 -8.62 -21.63 -1.67
C VAL A 64 -7.38 -21.32 -0.83
N VAL A 65 -6.85 -20.11 -0.98
CA VAL A 65 -5.65 -19.67 -0.28
C VAL A 65 -5.90 -18.34 0.46
N PRO A 66 -5.20 -18.08 1.57
CA PRO A 66 -5.19 -16.76 2.17
C PRO A 66 -4.58 -15.75 1.18
N VAL A 67 -5.08 -14.53 1.19
CA VAL A 67 -4.61 -13.47 0.28
C VAL A 67 -4.27 -12.21 1.06
N VAL A 68 -3.18 -11.59 0.70
CA VAL A 68 -2.84 -10.25 1.18
C VAL A 68 -3.01 -9.23 0.05
N MET A 69 -3.74 -8.16 0.34
CA MET A 69 -3.75 -6.98 -0.52
C MET A 69 -2.49 -6.16 -0.26
N VAL A 70 -1.81 -5.71 -1.30
CA VAL A 70 -0.58 -4.92 -1.18
C VAL A 70 -0.74 -3.58 -1.86
N SER A 71 -0.47 -2.51 -1.12
CA SER A 71 -0.49 -1.14 -1.62
C SER A 71 0.84 -0.46 -1.39
N GLY A 72 1.37 0.12 -2.44
CA GLY A 72 2.58 0.94 -2.40
C GLY A 72 2.31 2.38 -1.97
N SER A 73 3.27 3.23 -2.27
CA SER A 73 3.18 4.68 -2.05
C SER A 73 2.64 5.39 -3.30
N ILE A 74 2.62 6.72 -3.23
CA ILE A 74 2.25 7.60 -4.36
C ILE A 74 3.25 7.57 -5.53
N ASP A 75 4.35 6.87 -5.36
CA ASP A 75 5.47 6.74 -6.30
C ASP A 75 5.85 5.27 -6.57
N SER A 76 4.93 4.33 -6.33
CA SER A 76 5.13 2.89 -6.56
C SER A 76 3.98 2.33 -7.39
N LEU A 77 4.31 1.56 -8.43
CA LEU A 77 3.31 0.86 -9.23
C LEU A 77 3.00 -0.54 -8.65
N GLN A 78 1.81 -1.04 -8.91
CA GLN A 78 1.38 -2.39 -8.51
C GLN A 78 2.31 -3.50 -8.99
N ILE A 79 2.99 -3.32 -10.13
CA ILE A 79 3.94 -4.28 -10.71
C ILE A 79 5.28 -4.36 -9.93
N ASP A 80 5.57 -3.43 -9.04
CA ASP A 80 6.84 -3.39 -8.30
C ASP A 80 6.91 -4.46 -7.19
N PHE A 81 5.75 -5.04 -6.80
CA PHE A 81 5.64 -5.95 -5.66
C PHE A 81 5.81 -7.43 -6.02
N TYR A 82 6.08 -7.78 -7.29
CA TYR A 82 6.21 -9.19 -7.69
C TYR A 82 7.28 -9.95 -6.90
N ARG A 83 8.42 -9.32 -6.60
CA ARG A 83 9.48 -9.96 -5.79
C ARG A 83 9.04 -10.25 -4.36
N PHE A 84 8.22 -9.40 -3.78
CA PHE A 84 7.64 -9.68 -2.47
C PHE A 84 6.74 -10.92 -2.52
N TYR A 85 5.91 -11.01 -3.56
CA TYR A 85 5.11 -12.20 -3.79
C TYR A 85 5.98 -13.45 -3.98
N GLU A 86 6.90 -13.41 -4.93
CA GLU A 86 7.72 -14.56 -5.34
C GLU A 86 8.60 -15.10 -4.20
N GLN A 87 9.23 -14.21 -3.42
CA GLN A 87 10.23 -14.59 -2.41
C GLN A 87 9.64 -14.82 -1.02
N PHE A 88 8.52 -14.19 -0.68
CA PHE A 88 7.98 -14.21 0.69
C PHE A 88 6.58 -14.79 0.79
N LEU A 89 5.69 -14.52 -0.16
CA LEU A 89 4.29 -14.91 -0.04
C LEU A 89 4.01 -16.28 -0.67
N ALA A 90 4.38 -16.48 -1.93
CA ALA A 90 4.12 -17.70 -2.66
C ALA A 90 4.71 -18.96 -1.99
N PRO A 91 5.97 -18.94 -1.47
CA PRO A 91 6.53 -20.09 -0.76
C PRO A 91 5.78 -20.47 0.53
N ASN A 92 4.97 -19.55 1.07
CA ASN A 92 4.15 -19.77 2.26
C ASN A 92 2.65 -19.97 1.92
N GLY A 93 2.31 -20.23 0.66
CA GLY A 93 0.94 -20.46 0.25
C GLY A 93 0.02 -19.23 0.31
N ILE A 94 0.57 -18.02 0.31
CA ILE A 94 -0.20 -16.77 0.40
C ILE A 94 -0.31 -16.13 -0.99
N GLY A 95 -1.53 -15.86 -1.43
CA GLY A 95 -1.78 -15.06 -2.63
C GLY A 95 -1.58 -13.57 -2.40
N MET A 96 -1.43 -12.80 -3.47
CA MET A 96 -1.24 -11.35 -3.43
C MET A 96 -2.15 -10.64 -4.44
N LEU A 97 -2.95 -9.71 -3.96
CA LEU A 97 -3.63 -8.72 -4.82
C LEU A 97 -2.91 -7.38 -4.72
N THR A 98 -2.47 -6.85 -5.85
CA THR A 98 -1.89 -5.49 -5.90
C THR A 98 -2.81 -4.53 -6.63
N LEU A 99 -2.81 -3.27 -6.17
CA LEU A 99 -3.55 -2.15 -6.73
C LEU A 99 -2.66 -0.92 -6.74
N ASP A 100 -2.76 -0.11 -7.80
CA ASP A 100 -2.18 1.22 -7.79
C ASP A 100 -2.95 2.15 -6.84
N MET A 101 -2.21 3.03 -6.15
CA MET A 101 -2.81 4.08 -5.34
C MET A 101 -3.64 5.06 -6.20
N PRO A 102 -4.66 5.73 -5.65
CA PRO A 102 -5.32 6.81 -6.36
C PRO A 102 -4.32 7.85 -6.90
N GLY A 103 -4.48 8.23 -8.15
CA GLY A 103 -3.63 9.22 -8.83
C GLY A 103 -2.41 8.68 -9.54
N ILE A 104 -2.17 7.35 -9.54
CA ILE A 104 -0.99 6.74 -10.17
C ILE A 104 -1.41 5.51 -11.01
N GLY A 105 -0.62 5.21 -12.04
CA GLY A 105 -0.78 4.01 -12.85
C GLY A 105 -2.19 3.83 -13.42
N TYR A 106 -2.75 2.64 -13.30
CA TYR A 106 -4.13 2.35 -13.71
C TYR A 106 -5.18 3.06 -12.86
N SER A 107 -4.82 3.53 -11.66
CA SER A 107 -5.68 4.32 -10.78
C SER A 107 -5.52 5.83 -10.96
N SER A 108 -4.78 6.31 -11.99
CA SER A 108 -4.56 7.74 -12.28
C SER A 108 -5.84 8.52 -12.55
N GLN A 109 -6.90 7.85 -12.99
CA GLN A 109 -8.22 8.42 -13.21
C GLN A 109 -9.00 8.75 -11.92
N PHE A 110 -8.55 8.24 -10.76
CA PHE A 110 -9.15 8.49 -9.46
C PHE A 110 -8.30 9.48 -8.67
N PRO A 111 -8.82 10.65 -8.29
CA PRO A 111 -8.02 11.61 -7.52
C PRO A 111 -7.65 11.07 -6.14
N LEU A 112 -6.49 11.45 -5.62
CA LEU A 112 -6.15 11.22 -4.24
C LEU A 112 -6.97 12.19 -3.36
N VAL A 113 -7.71 11.67 -2.41
CA VAL A 113 -8.60 12.43 -1.51
C VAL A 113 -8.42 11.96 -0.07
N GLN A 114 -9.08 12.62 0.89
CA GLN A 114 -9.06 12.25 2.31
C GLN A 114 -9.33 10.76 2.55
N ASP A 115 -10.29 10.19 1.85
CA ASP A 115 -10.53 8.74 1.84
C ASP A 115 -9.55 8.05 0.90
N THR A 116 -8.32 7.86 1.39
CA THR A 116 -7.24 7.19 0.66
C THR A 116 -7.54 5.73 0.37
N SER A 117 -8.41 5.10 1.17
CA SER A 117 -8.65 3.65 1.16
C SER A 117 -9.80 3.20 0.26
N ARG A 118 -10.57 4.11 -0.33
CA ARG A 118 -11.84 3.80 -1.04
C ARG A 118 -11.70 2.77 -2.17
N LEU A 119 -10.59 2.81 -2.93
CA LEU A 119 -10.34 1.83 -4.01
C LEU A 119 -10.03 0.45 -3.42
N HIS A 120 -9.21 0.43 -2.38
CA HIS A 120 -8.82 -0.81 -1.70
C HIS A 120 -9.99 -1.42 -0.91
N GLN A 121 -10.91 -0.61 -0.40
CA GLN A 121 -12.14 -1.08 0.22
C GLN A 121 -13.04 -1.78 -0.80
N ALA A 122 -13.22 -1.19 -1.98
CA ALA A 122 -13.97 -1.83 -3.07
C ALA A 122 -13.31 -3.14 -3.51
N ALA A 123 -11.97 -3.15 -3.61
CA ALA A 123 -11.21 -4.34 -3.96
C ALA A 123 -11.30 -5.44 -2.88
N LEU A 124 -11.31 -5.09 -1.60
CA LEU A 124 -11.51 -6.03 -0.49
C LEU A 124 -12.87 -6.73 -0.60
N HIS A 125 -13.93 -5.96 -0.82
CA HIS A 125 -15.27 -6.53 -0.98
C HIS A 125 -15.36 -7.42 -2.23
N TYR A 126 -14.81 -6.98 -3.35
CA TYR A 126 -14.77 -7.77 -4.58
C TYR A 126 -13.98 -9.07 -4.40
N LEU A 127 -12.81 -9.00 -3.78
CA LEU A 127 -11.96 -10.15 -3.51
C LEU A 127 -12.69 -11.20 -2.66
N ARG A 128 -13.39 -10.74 -1.63
CA ARG A 128 -14.14 -11.60 -0.71
C ARG A 128 -15.36 -12.25 -1.36
N ASP A 129 -16.09 -11.50 -2.18
CA ASP A 129 -17.42 -11.88 -2.61
C ASP A 129 -17.44 -12.49 -4.03
N GLN A 130 -16.44 -12.19 -4.86
CA GLN A 130 -16.43 -12.52 -6.28
C GLN A 130 -15.28 -13.42 -6.73
N VAL A 131 -14.24 -13.62 -5.89
CA VAL A 131 -13.06 -14.39 -6.31
C VAL A 131 -13.02 -15.75 -5.62
N PRO A 132 -13.31 -16.86 -6.35
CA PRO A 132 -13.57 -18.17 -5.76
C PRO A 132 -12.35 -18.86 -5.14
N PHE A 133 -11.13 -18.47 -5.53
CA PHE A 133 -9.88 -19.09 -5.04
C PHE A 133 -9.32 -18.39 -3.78
N VAL A 134 -10.04 -17.42 -3.24
CA VAL A 134 -9.64 -16.66 -2.07
C VAL A 134 -10.36 -17.17 -0.83
N ASP A 135 -9.60 -17.44 0.23
CA ASP A 135 -10.16 -17.68 1.54
C ASP A 135 -10.65 -16.35 2.14
N ASN A 136 -11.94 -16.13 2.10
CA ASN A 136 -12.58 -14.90 2.54
C ASN A 136 -12.48 -14.64 4.06
N GLN A 137 -12.06 -15.63 4.85
CA GLN A 137 -11.78 -15.50 6.28
C GLN A 137 -10.30 -15.15 6.56
N ARG A 138 -9.44 -15.24 5.56
CA ARG A 138 -8.00 -14.99 5.68
C ARG A 138 -7.52 -13.97 4.63
N ILE A 139 -8.14 -12.79 4.62
CA ILE A 139 -7.69 -11.64 3.84
C ILE A 139 -6.94 -10.69 4.77
N GLY A 140 -5.72 -10.34 4.39
CA GLY A 140 -4.90 -9.33 5.08
C GLY A 140 -4.57 -8.15 4.19
N MET A 141 -3.89 -7.15 4.75
CA MET A 141 -3.37 -6.04 3.98
C MET A 141 -1.97 -5.64 4.41
N VAL A 142 -1.10 -5.38 3.44
CA VAL A 142 0.24 -4.81 3.61
C VAL A 142 0.28 -3.47 2.89
N GLY A 143 0.65 -2.42 3.62
CA GLY A 143 0.79 -1.09 3.06
C GLY A 143 2.18 -0.51 3.30
N VAL A 144 2.77 0.09 2.26
CA VAL A 144 4.08 0.74 2.31
C VAL A 144 3.91 2.24 2.14
N ARG A 145 4.50 3.05 3.01
CA ARG A 145 4.40 4.52 2.99
C ARG A 145 2.94 5.00 3.04
N LEU A 146 2.45 5.71 2.02
CA LEU A 146 1.04 6.12 1.99
C LEU A 146 0.08 4.92 1.83
N GLY A 147 0.51 3.82 1.23
CA GLY A 147 -0.23 2.56 1.29
C GLY A 147 -0.39 2.02 2.72
N GLY A 148 0.57 2.33 3.62
CA GLY A 148 0.43 2.05 5.05
C GLY A 148 -0.67 2.88 5.73
N ASN A 149 -0.91 4.12 5.27
CA ASN A 149 -2.08 4.92 5.67
C ASN A 149 -3.39 4.25 5.24
N VAL A 150 -3.44 3.78 3.98
CA VAL A 150 -4.58 3.02 3.45
C VAL A 150 -4.85 1.77 4.28
N ALA A 151 -3.82 0.99 4.56
CA ALA A 151 -3.92 -0.25 5.34
C ALA A 151 -4.40 0.01 6.77
N ALA A 152 -3.80 1.01 7.43
CA ALA A 152 -4.23 1.44 8.76
C ALA A 152 -5.70 1.88 8.77
N ARG A 153 -6.11 2.71 7.78
CA ARG A 153 -7.49 3.18 7.66
C ARG A 153 -8.48 2.02 7.50
N LEU A 154 -8.17 1.05 6.64
CA LEU A 154 -9.04 -0.13 6.45
C LEU A 154 -9.17 -1.00 7.71
N ALA A 155 -8.16 -1.07 8.57
CA ALA A 155 -8.26 -1.78 9.84
C ALA A 155 -9.35 -1.22 10.77
N TYR A 156 -9.76 0.02 10.58
CA TYR A 156 -10.87 0.64 11.31
C TYR A 156 -12.20 0.56 10.57
N LEU A 157 -12.18 0.68 9.25
CA LEU A 157 -13.40 0.70 8.44
C LEU A 157 -13.95 -0.69 8.16
N GLU A 158 -13.05 -1.70 8.09
CA GLU A 158 -13.38 -3.08 7.71
C GLU A 158 -12.91 -4.12 8.75
N PRO A 159 -13.21 -3.92 10.06
CA PRO A 159 -12.64 -4.73 11.13
C PRO A 159 -13.14 -6.19 11.13
N THR A 160 -14.22 -6.49 10.42
CA THR A 160 -14.79 -7.84 10.28
C THR A 160 -14.29 -8.56 9.02
N HIS A 161 -13.69 -7.84 8.09
CA HIS A 161 -13.28 -8.38 6.79
C HIS A 161 -11.77 -8.53 6.63
N LEU A 162 -10.99 -7.88 7.51
CA LEU A 162 -9.54 -7.99 7.53
C LEU A 162 -9.07 -8.85 8.70
N LYS A 163 -8.33 -9.89 8.39
CA LYS A 163 -7.72 -10.77 9.39
C LYS A 163 -6.53 -10.12 10.09
N THR A 164 -5.73 -9.35 9.37
CA THR A 164 -4.57 -8.64 9.89
C THR A 164 -4.09 -7.55 8.94
N VAL A 165 -3.34 -6.59 9.46
CA VAL A 165 -2.77 -5.48 8.69
C VAL A 165 -1.31 -5.28 9.05
N VAL A 166 -0.47 -4.98 8.05
CA VAL A 166 0.92 -4.57 8.22
C VAL A 166 1.14 -3.22 7.56
N CYS A 167 1.76 -2.30 8.28
CA CYS A 167 2.09 -0.96 7.83
C CYS A 167 3.60 -0.73 7.92
N ILE A 168 4.25 -0.56 6.77
CA ILE A 168 5.71 -0.35 6.66
C ILE A 168 5.98 1.13 6.39
N GLY A 169 6.55 1.84 7.37
CA GLY A 169 6.85 3.27 7.29
C GLY A 169 5.62 4.12 6.97
N PRO A 170 4.46 3.92 7.60
CA PRO A 170 3.23 4.59 7.19
C PRO A 170 3.29 6.10 7.41
N GLY A 171 2.92 6.89 6.40
CA GLY A 171 2.57 8.29 6.60
C GLY A 171 1.24 8.37 7.35
N LEU A 172 1.29 8.59 8.67
CA LEU A 172 0.12 8.45 9.52
C LEU A 172 -0.46 9.77 10.00
N ASN A 173 0.36 10.63 10.63
CA ASN A 173 -0.08 11.88 11.25
C ASN A 173 0.98 12.98 11.17
N GLN A 174 2.12 12.83 11.89
CA GLN A 174 3.04 13.93 12.13
C GLN A 174 3.65 14.50 10.84
N PHE A 175 3.99 13.66 9.88
CA PHE A 175 4.47 14.12 8.57
C PHE A 175 3.51 15.13 7.92
N PHE A 176 2.22 14.91 8.01
CA PHE A 176 1.22 15.78 7.41
C PHE A 176 0.88 17.03 8.24
N THR A 177 1.08 16.95 9.56
CA THR A 177 0.60 18.00 10.50
C THR A 177 1.69 18.90 11.05
N GLU A 178 2.96 18.47 10.99
CA GLU A 178 4.10 19.18 11.56
C GLU A 178 5.00 19.75 10.45
N PRO A 179 5.00 21.08 10.24
CA PRO A 179 5.82 21.70 9.20
C PRO A 179 7.31 21.31 9.20
N PRO A 180 7.98 21.15 10.36
CA PRO A 180 9.39 20.74 10.36
C PRO A 180 9.65 19.36 9.76
N LEU A 181 8.71 18.42 9.88
CA LEU A 181 8.82 17.10 9.26
C LEU A 181 8.46 17.17 7.77
N PHE A 182 7.37 17.86 7.42
CA PHE A 182 6.94 18.02 6.05
C PHE A 182 8.02 18.70 5.19
N ASN A 183 8.71 19.69 5.74
CA ASN A 183 9.78 20.44 5.06
C ASN A 183 11.03 19.61 4.76
N GLN A 184 11.18 18.40 5.33
CA GLN A 184 12.24 17.46 4.98
C GLN A 184 11.96 16.70 3.68
N ALA A 185 10.73 16.79 3.14
CA ALA A 185 10.38 16.16 1.88
C ALA A 185 11.27 16.64 0.74
N SER A 186 11.82 15.69 -0.02
CA SER A 186 12.62 16.01 -1.22
C SER A 186 11.77 16.71 -2.29
N PRO A 187 12.37 17.46 -3.21
CA PRO A 187 11.64 18.06 -4.33
C PRO A 187 10.79 17.05 -5.11
N MET A 188 11.31 15.84 -5.30
CA MET A 188 10.60 14.76 -5.97
C MET A 188 9.35 14.29 -5.18
N LEU A 189 9.45 14.10 -3.86
CA LEU A 189 8.30 13.74 -3.03
C LEU A 189 7.24 14.86 -3.05
N ARG A 190 7.68 16.12 -3.03
CA ARG A 190 6.80 17.29 -3.16
C ARG A 190 6.06 17.29 -4.48
N ALA A 191 6.79 17.11 -5.60
CA ALA A 191 6.22 17.04 -6.94
C ALA A 191 5.20 15.90 -7.06
N SER A 192 5.52 14.72 -6.49
CA SER A 192 4.61 13.58 -6.47
C SER A 192 3.34 13.88 -5.68
N LEU A 193 3.43 14.44 -4.47
CA LEU A 193 2.26 14.81 -3.66
C LEU A 193 1.38 15.83 -4.38
N ALA A 194 1.97 16.91 -4.91
CA ALA A 194 1.25 17.94 -5.65
C ALA A 194 0.54 17.34 -6.88
N ASN A 195 1.24 16.53 -7.67
CA ASN A 195 0.68 15.89 -8.86
C ASN A 195 -0.53 14.99 -8.52
N ARG A 196 -0.47 14.20 -7.42
CA ARG A 196 -1.59 13.34 -7.00
C ARG A 196 -2.78 14.14 -6.49
N LEU A 197 -2.55 15.33 -5.95
CA LEU A 197 -3.59 16.26 -5.51
C LEU A 197 -4.10 17.17 -6.63
N GLY A 198 -3.49 17.16 -7.81
CA GLY A 198 -3.80 18.06 -8.91
C GLY A 198 -3.36 19.50 -8.64
N MET A 199 -2.30 19.70 -7.84
CA MET A 199 -1.74 20.99 -7.46
C MET A 199 -0.42 21.26 -8.19
N ASP A 200 -0.04 22.52 -8.29
CA ASP A 200 1.29 22.91 -8.74
C ASP A 200 2.31 22.70 -7.60
N ALA A 201 3.40 21.99 -7.91
CA ALA A 201 4.49 21.75 -6.96
C ALA A 201 5.23 23.03 -6.52
N ALA A 202 5.11 24.11 -7.29
CA ALA A 202 5.67 25.42 -6.92
C ALA A 202 4.95 26.05 -5.70
N ASN A 203 3.66 25.69 -5.50
CA ASN A 203 2.83 26.21 -4.40
C ASN A 203 3.04 25.41 -3.11
N TRP A 204 4.31 25.32 -2.67
CA TRP A 204 4.68 24.51 -1.51
C TRP A 204 3.95 24.90 -0.21
N ASP A 205 3.75 26.18 0.03
CA ASP A 205 3.08 26.69 1.24
C ASP A 205 1.61 26.27 1.29
N GLU A 206 0.98 26.01 0.15
CA GLU A 206 -0.38 25.52 0.07
C GLU A 206 -0.46 23.97 0.14
N LEU A 207 0.58 23.28 -0.28
CA LEU A 207 0.59 21.81 -0.36
C LEU A 207 0.51 21.17 1.03
N GLN A 208 1.27 21.67 2.00
CA GLN A 208 1.29 21.12 3.36
C GLN A 208 -0.09 21.20 4.05
N PRO A 209 -0.80 22.33 4.05
CA PRO A 209 -2.17 22.39 4.58
C PRO A 209 -3.12 21.38 3.91
N GLN A 210 -3.02 21.21 2.60
CA GLN A 210 -3.85 20.23 1.87
C GLN A 210 -3.53 18.79 2.27
N CYS A 211 -2.26 18.46 2.51
CA CYS A 211 -1.87 17.11 2.94
C CYS A 211 -2.37 16.73 4.35
N GLN A 212 -2.78 17.69 5.17
CA GLN A 212 -3.31 17.42 6.52
C GLN A 212 -4.57 16.54 6.51
N ILE A 213 -5.31 16.49 5.40
CA ILE A 213 -6.46 15.61 5.23
C ILE A 213 -6.10 14.12 5.36
N PHE A 214 -4.83 13.75 5.14
CA PHE A 214 -4.36 12.37 5.24
C PHE A 214 -4.02 11.94 6.67
N SER A 215 -4.03 12.86 7.64
CA SER A 215 -3.80 12.50 9.04
C SER A 215 -4.93 11.64 9.60
N LEU A 216 -4.66 10.37 9.87
CA LEU A 216 -5.64 9.44 10.46
C LEU A 216 -5.99 9.82 11.90
N LYS A 217 -5.12 10.55 12.61
CA LYS A 217 -5.43 11.11 13.93
C LYS A 217 -6.46 12.23 13.83
N ARG A 218 -6.33 13.13 12.86
CA ARG A 218 -7.32 14.19 12.61
C ARG A 218 -8.66 13.63 12.12
N GLN A 219 -8.63 12.51 11.41
CA GLN A 219 -9.84 11.79 11.00
C GLN A 219 -10.53 11.04 12.16
N GLY A 220 -9.96 11.07 13.38
CA GLY A 220 -10.53 10.40 14.55
C GLY A 220 -10.37 8.88 14.56
N LEU A 221 -9.54 8.31 13.69
CA LEU A 221 -9.31 6.86 13.60
C LEU A 221 -8.21 6.42 14.56
N VAL A 222 -6.99 6.87 14.36
CA VAL A 222 -5.82 6.45 15.13
C VAL A 222 -5.63 7.33 16.37
N GLY A 223 -5.31 6.71 17.51
CA GLY A 223 -5.06 7.41 18.79
C GLY A 223 -6.33 7.82 19.54
N VAL A 224 -7.52 7.57 19.01
CA VAL A 224 -8.82 7.87 19.65
C VAL A 224 -9.56 6.59 19.99
N THR A 225 -9.70 5.71 19.02
CA THR A 225 -10.36 4.40 19.19
C THR A 225 -9.36 3.27 18.95
N ARG A 226 -9.71 2.06 19.35
CA ARG A 226 -8.92 0.86 19.08
C ARG A 226 -9.68 -0.08 18.15
N THR A 227 -8.99 -0.55 17.11
CA THR A 227 -9.49 -1.63 16.27
C THR A 227 -9.20 -3.00 16.89
N ARG A 228 -9.98 -4.00 16.51
CA ARG A 228 -9.71 -5.41 16.84
C ARG A 228 -8.84 -6.11 15.81
N VAL A 229 -8.60 -5.49 14.66
CA VAL A 229 -7.70 -6.03 13.64
C VAL A 229 -6.27 -5.99 14.19
N PRO A 230 -5.53 -7.11 14.20
CA PRO A 230 -4.11 -7.11 14.54
C PRO A 230 -3.32 -6.23 13.59
N ILE A 231 -2.53 -5.29 14.12
CA ILE A 231 -1.72 -4.35 13.34
C ILE A 231 -0.24 -4.52 13.68
N LEU A 232 0.57 -4.82 12.65
CA LEU A 232 2.01 -4.67 12.73
C LEU A 232 2.42 -3.32 12.14
N SER A 233 3.05 -2.46 12.94
CA SER A 233 3.60 -1.18 12.50
C SER A 233 5.12 -1.24 12.53
N ILE A 234 5.76 -1.14 11.36
CA ILE A 234 7.21 -1.22 11.18
C ILE A 234 7.72 0.10 10.63
N GLY A 235 8.79 0.63 11.17
CA GLY A 235 9.44 1.82 10.61
C GLY A 235 10.87 1.97 11.13
N HIS A 236 11.59 2.91 10.54
CA HIS A 236 12.95 3.24 10.93
C HIS A 236 12.96 4.46 11.84
N ARG A 237 13.78 4.46 12.90
CA ARG A 237 13.87 5.54 13.88
C ARG A 237 14.11 6.93 13.27
N ARG A 238 14.85 7.00 12.18
CA ARG A 238 15.20 8.26 11.49
C ARG A 238 14.27 8.59 10.33
N ASP A 239 13.10 7.96 10.26
CA ASP A 239 12.15 8.19 9.18
C ASP A 239 11.29 9.42 9.50
N PHE A 240 11.44 10.48 8.70
CA PHE A 240 10.67 11.71 8.88
C PHE A 240 9.22 11.59 8.41
N ILE A 241 8.91 10.63 7.51
CA ILE A 241 7.54 10.36 7.05
C ILE A 241 6.77 9.58 8.11
N CYS A 242 7.47 8.69 8.81
CA CYS A 242 6.91 7.83 9.85
C CYS A 242 7.76 7.90 11.12
N PRO A 243 7.69 8.97 11.91
CA PRO A 243 8.41 9.09 13.16
C PRO A 243 8.07 7.94 14.12
N GLU A 244 9.00 7.59 15.02
CA GLU A 244 8.82 6.50 15.98
C GLU A 244 7.53 6.62 16.80
N SER A 245 7.13 7.85 17.14
CA SER A 245 5.86 8.12 17.83
C SER A 245 4.64 7.69 17.02
N ASP A 246 4.65 7.88 15.69
CA ASP A 246 3.56 7.43 14.82
C ASP A 246 3.52 5.90 14.72
N ILE A 247 4.70 5.22 14.64
CA ILE A 247 4.79 3.76 14.65
C ILE A 247 4.15 3.19 15.93
N ARG A 248 4.51 3.75 17.10
CA ARG A 248 4.00 3.31 18.39
C ARG A 248 2.52 3.65 18.58
N THR A 249 2.10 4.83 18.11
CA THR A 249 0.70 5.26 18.16
C THR A 249 -0.18 4.30 17.35
N LEU A 250 0.23 3.92 16.14
CA LEU A 250 -0.53 2.99 15.32
C LEU A 250 -0.64 1.61 15.99
N ALA A 251 0.46 1.07 16.49
CA ALA A 251 0.45 -0.22 17.17
C ALA A 251 -0.45 -0.19 18.42
N SER A 252 -0.36 0.86 19.26
CA SER A 252 -1.20 1.00 20.45
C SER A 252 -2.68 1.24 20.14
N SER A 253 -2.99 1.62 18.92
CA SER A 253 -4.35 1.82 18.43
C SER A 253 -5.03 0.53 17.92
N SER A 254 -4.38 -0.62 18.09
CA SER A 254 -4.99 -1.94 17.98
C SER A 254 -4.97 -2.65 19.33
N HIS A 255 -5.96 -3.52 19.58
CA HIS A 255 -5.93 -4.42 20.75
C HIS A 255 -4.81 -5.46 20.65
N TYR A 256 -4.37 -5.78 19.44
CA TYR A 256 -3.36 -6.79 19.11
C TYR A 256 -2.23 -6.19 18.27
N GLY A 257 -1.83 -4.96 18.59
CA GLY A 257 -0.82 -4.26 17.82
C GLY A 257 0.61 -4.55 18.28
N LYS A 258 1.54 -4.60 17.32
CA LYS A 258 2.99 -4.72 17.54
C LYS A 258 3.71 -3.59 16.81
N ALA A 259 4.64 -2.93 17.49
CA ALA A 259 5.54 -1.94 16.89
C ALA A 259 6.95 -2.53 16.74
N ILE A 260 7.55 -2.34 15.56
CA ILE A 260 8.96 -2.65 15.31
C ILE A 260 9.65 -1.37 14.83
N VAL A 261 10.61 -0.89 15.63
CA VAL A 261 11.43 0.27 15.30
C VAL A 261 12.83 -0.21 14.95
N LEU A 262 13.19 -0.05 13.68
CA LEU A 262 14.49 -0.43 13.14
C LEU A 262 15.46 0.76 13.29
N ASP A 263 16.63 0.54 13.87
CA ASP A 263 17.60 1.61 14.14
C ASP A 263 19.06 1.25 13.85
N LYS A 264 19.37 -0.03 13.71
CA LYS A 264 20.74 -0.55 13.62
C LYS A 264 21.13 -1.12 12.26
N LEU A 265 20.16 -1.24 11.34
CA LEU A 265 20.42 -1.83 10.02
C LEU A 265 20.82 -0.75 9.01
N PRO A 266 21.73 -1.06 8.07
CA PRO A 266 21.89 -0.25 6.87
C PRO A 266 20.57 -0.04 6.15
N VAL A 267 20.35 1.14 5.58
CA VAL A 267 19.07 1.50 4.93
C VAL A 267 18.64 0.45 3.89
N MET A 268 19.60 -0.14 3.16
CA MET A 268 19.31 -1.17 2.15
C MET A 268 18.78 -2.48 2.77
N GLU A 269 19.10 -2.78 4.01
CA GLU A 269 18.66 -4.00 4.71
C GLU A 269 17.34 -3.80 5.46
N VAL A 270 16.98 -2.54 5.76
CA VAL A 270 15.77 -2.19 6.51
C VAL A 270 14.52 -2.73 5.83
N PHE A 271 14.42 -2.57 4.50
CA PHE A 271 13.23 -3.01 3.77
C PHE A 271 13.15 -4.53 3.68
N ALA A 272 14.26 -5.22 3.43
CA ALA A 272 14.29 -6.67 3.39
C ALA A 272 13.92 -7.29 4.76
N HIS A 273 14.42 -6.69 5.85
CA HIS A 273 14.06 -7.12 7.21
C HIS A 273 12.57 -6.86 7.50
N ALA A 274 12.04 -5.70 7.09
CA ALA A 274 10.62 -5.40 7.26
C ALA A 274 9.73 -6.38 6.48
N LEU A 275 10.15 -6.85 5.30
CA LEU A 275 9.41 -7.88 4.54
C LEU A 275 9.45 -9.25 5.23
N SER A 276 10.57 -9.63 5.85
CA SER A 276 10.67 -10.87 6.65
C SER A 276 9.71 -10.83 7.85
N GLU A 277 9.76 -9.75 8.66
CA GLU A 277 8.83 -9.56 9.79
C GLU A 277 7.36 -9.52 9.34
N THR A 278 7.09 -8.95 8.16
CA THR A 278 5.76 -8.96 7.55
C THR A 278 5.29 -10.38 7.25
N CYS A 279 6.17 -11.21 6.65
CA CYS A 279 5.84 -12.59 6.31
C CYS A 279 5.54 -13.42 7.58
N ASP A 280 6.39 -13.30 8.61
CA ASP A 280 6.19 -14.01 9.88
C ASP A 280 4.89 -13.57 10.59
N TRP A 281 4.57 -12.28 10.54
CA TRP A 281 3.31 -11.75 11.06
C TRP A 281 2.09 -12.29 10.31
N LEU A 282 2.16 -12.34 8.98
CA LEU A 282 1.07 -12.88 8.15
C LEU A 282 0.86 -14.37 8.43
N LYS A 283 1.93 -15.16 8.50
CA LYS A 283 1.87 -16.60 8.85
C LYS A 283 1.18 -16.83 10.19
N LEU A 284 1.58 -16.07 11.22
CA LEU A 284 0.98 -16.15 12.55
C LEU A 284 -0.53 -15.91 12.52
N HIS A 285 -0.97 -14.87 11.81
CA HIS A 285 -2.38 -14.49 11.81
C HIS A 285 -3.23 -15.26 10.80
N PHE A 286 -2.63 -15.83 9.77
CA PHE A 286 -3.31 -16.74 8.84
C PHE A 286 -3.32 -18.20 9.31
N ASN A 287 -2.60 -18.52 10.40
CA ASN A 287 -2.45 -19.86 10.96
C ASN A 287 -1.84 -20.85 9.92
N ILE A 288 -0.70 -20.49 9.38
CA ILE A 288 0.06 -21.27 8.40
C ILE A 288 1.53 -21.37 8.79
#